data_38e92ed2445cd97972c818cdf3334880
#
_entry.id   38e92ed2445cd97972c818cdf3334880
#
_cell.length_a   1.000
_cell.length_b   1.000
_cell.length_c   1.000
_cell.angle_alpha   90.00
_cell.angle_beta   90.00
_cell.angle_gamma   90.00
#
_symmetry.space_group_name_H-M   'P 1'
#
loop_
_entity.id
_entity.type
_entity.pdbx_description
1 polymer ?
#
loop_
_entity_poly.entity_id
_entity_poly.type
_entity_poly.pdbx_seq_one_letter_code
_entity_poly.pdbx_strand_id
1 'polypeptide(L)'
;VLQDGFGFLRAIESNYLPGPDDIYVSPSQIRRFGLRTGDSVEGEIRGPKDAERYFALLKVNKINFDEPEKGKNKIAFDNLTPLYPNERIKLEVETTKVEKKPDNTARLIDLVSPIGKGQRSLIVSPPRAGKTIILQNIAQSITANHPECYLMVLLIDERPEEVTDMQRSVKGEVVASTFDEPASRHVAVAEMVIEKAKRLVEHKKDVVILLDSITRLGRAYNAVIP
;
A
#
# COMPACT_ATOMS: atom_id res chain seq x y z
N VAL A 1 -2.19 12.52 -10.16
CA VAL A 1 -1.92 13.67 -11.05
C VAL A 1 -2.33 13.27 -12.46
N LEU A 2 -3.07 14.14 -13.15
CA LEU A 2 -3.55 13.93 -14.52
C LEU A 2 -2.62 14.61 -15.54
N GLN A 3 -2.77 14.25 -16.81
CA GLN A 3 -1.95 14.80 -17.91
C GLN A 3 -2.09 16.32 -18.06
N ASP A 4 -3.24 16.87 -17.72
CA ASP A 4 -3.53 18.31 -17.74
C ASP A 4 -2.84 19.10 -16.60
N GLY A 5 -2.07 18.42 -15.77
CA GLY A 5 -1.25 19.03 -14.72
C GLY A 5 -1.98 19.33 -13.42
N PHE A 6 -3.26 19.04 -13.28
CA PHE A 6 -3.99 19.04 -12.01
C PHE A 6 -4.14 17.62 -11.44
N GLY A 7 -4.67 17.47 -10.24
CA GLY A 7 -4.84 16.15 -9.63
C GLY A 7 -5.98 16.10 -8.64
N PHE A 8 -6.22 14.89 -8.13
CA PHE A 8 -7.18 14.63 -7.05
C PHE A 8 -6.52 13.82 -5.95
N LEU A 9 -6.84 14.17 -4.69
CA LEU A 9 -6.58 13.31 -3.55
C LEU A 9 -7.79 12.43 -3.32
N ARG A 10 -7.54 11.17 -3.01
CA ARG A 10 -8.56 10.15 -2.81
C ARG A 10 -8.33 9.44 -1.49
N ALA A 11 -9.42 9.06 -0.84
CA ALA A 11 -9.37 8.37 0.43
C ALA A 11 -8.95 6.89 0.26
N ILE A 12 -8.25 6.37 1.26
CA ILE A 12 -7.88 4.95 1.34
C ILE A 12 -9.13 4.08 1.45
N GLU A 13 -10.11 4.55 2.23
CA GLU A 13 -11.38 3.86 2.49
C GLU A 13 -12.18 3.59 1.22
N SER A 14 -11.98 4.39 0.18
CA SER A 14 -12.58 4.18 -1.15
C SER A 14 -11.70 3.36 -2.10
N ASN A 15 -10.63 2.73 -1.59
CA ASN A 15 -9.63 2.01 -2.41
C ASN A 15 -9.11 2.87 -3.58
N TYR A 16 -8.95 4.18 -3.36
CA TYR A 16 -8.52 5.18 -4.34
C TYR A 16 -9.44 5.33 -5.57
N LEU A 17 -10.72 4.91 -5.46
CA LEU A 17 -11.73 5.14 -6.50
C LEU A 17 -12.02 6.62 -6.65
N PRO A 18 -12.29 7.08 -7.89
CA PRO A 18 -12.88 8.39 -8.12
C PRO A 18 -14.24 8.49 -7.43
N GLY A 19 -14.46 9.58 -6.72
CA GLY A 19 -15.71 9.80 -5.99
C GLY A 19 -16.08 11.28 -5.88
N PRO A 20 -17.29 11.56 -5.37
CA PRO A 20 -17.75 12.93 -5.13
C PRO A 20 -16.91 13.65 -4.06
N ASP A 21 -16.27 12.89 -3.19
CA ASP A 21 -15.43 13.40 -2.08
C ASP A 21 -13.97 13.62 -2.51
N ASP A 22 -13.65 13.47 -3.80
CA ASP A 22 -12.31 13.74 -4.34
C ASP A 22 -11.93 15.20 -4.07
N ILE A 23 -10.68 15.42 -3.63
CA ILE A 23 -10.17 16.76 -3.33
C ILE A 23 -9.30 17.22 -4.48
N TYR A 24 -9.69 18.32 -5.11
CA TYR A 24 -8.95 18.92 -6.20
C TYR A 24 -7.63 19.55 -5.74
N VAL A 25 -6.56 19.26 -6.48
CA VAL A 25 -5.22 19.85 -6.29
C VAL A 25 -4.83 20.63 -7.53
N SER A 26 -4.52 21.91 -7.34
CA SER A 26 -4.20 22.80 -8.44
C SER A 26 -2.83 22.53 -9.06
N PRO A 27 -2.60 22.88 -10.34
CA PRO A 27 -1.31 22.76 -11.00
C PRO A 27 -0.19 23.54 -10.30
N SER A 28 -0.52 24.67 -9.68
CA SER A 28 0.44 25.48 -8.93
C SER A 28 0.93 24.77 -7.68
N GLN A 29 0.04 24.09 -6.94
CA GLN A 29 0.41 23.28 -5.77
C GLN A 29 1.22 22.06 -6.17
N ILE A 30 0.83 21.36 -7.24
CA ILE A 30 1.58 20.21 -7.77
C ILE A 30 3.01 20.61 -8.12
N ARG A 31 3.19 21.70 -8.86
CA ARG A 31 4.54 22.21 -9.20
C ARG A 31 5.32 22.68 -7.98
N ARG A 32 4.67 23.42 -7.07
CA ARG A 32 5.32 23.98 -5.88
C ARG A 32 5.92 22.91 -4.98
N PHE A 33 5.18 21.83 -4.77
CA PHE A 33 5.54 20.75 -3.86
C PHE A 33 6.14 19.52 -4.58
N GLY A 34 6.20 19.53 -5.91
CA GLY A 34 6.69 18.40 -6.70
C GLY A 34 5.85 17.15 -6.51
N LEU A 35 4.52 17.30 -6.39
CA LEU A 35 3.60 16.18 -6.14
C LEU A 35 3.52 15.26 -7.36
N ARG A 36 3.51 13.98 -7.08
CA ARG A 36 3.35 12.92 -8.08
C ARG A 36 2.25 11.95 -7.67
N THR A 37 1.79 11.14 -8.62
CA THR A 37 0.85 10.04 -8.33
C THR A 37 1.45 9.13 -7.27
N GLY A 38 0.64 8.76 -6.28
CA GLY A 38 1.06 7.94 -5.14
C GLY A 38 1.49 8.73 -3.90
N ASP A 39 1.73 10.06 -4.00
CA ASP A 39 2.02 10.86 -2.82
C ASP A 39 0.81 10.92 -1.87
N SER A 40 1.07 10.69 -0.58
CA SER A 40 0.09 10.91 0.51
C SER A 40 0.21 12.34 0.98
N VAL A 41 -0.90 13.07 1.00
CA VAL A 41 -0.93 14.50 1.37
C VAL A 41 -1.86 14.72 2.54
N GLU A 42 -1.37 15.42 3.55
CA GLU A 42 -2.11 15.91 4.70
C GLU A 42 -2.22 17.42 4.60
N GLY A 43 -3.44 17.99 4.76
CA GLY A 43 -3.60 19.42 4.58
C GLY A 43 -4.98 19.95 4.93
N GLU A 44 -5.16 21.23 4.71
CA GLU A 44 -6.41 21.94 4.91
C GLU A 44 -7.18 22.03 3.59
N ILE A 45 -8.48 21.82 3.64
CA ILE A 45 -9.36 21.85 2.47
C ILE A 45 -10.43 22.92 2.65
N ARG A 46 -10.99 23.39 1.54
CA ARG A 46 -12.21 24.20 1.53
C ARG A 46 -13.34 23.51 0.80
N GLY A 47 -14.56 23.85 1.18
CA GLY A 47 -15.74 23.43 0.43
C GLY A 47 -15.78 23.99 -1.01
N PRO A 48 -16.56 23.35 -1.88
CA PRO A 48 -16.80 23.84 -3.24
C PRO A 48 -17.48 25.20 -3.23
N LYS A 49 -17.12 26.10 -4.17
CA LYS A 49 -17.81 27.36 -4.44
C LYS A 49 -18.95 27.13 -5.45
N ASP A 50 -19.76 28.21 -5.65
CA ASP A 50 -20.91 28.22 -6.57
C ASP A 50 -20.54 27.79 -7.98
N ALA A 51 -20.30 26.83 -8.50
CA ALA A 51 -19.90 26.28 -9.79
C ALA A 51 -18.76 25.23 -9.69
N GLU A 52 -18.22 24.99 -8.51
CA GLU A 52 -17.22 23.95 -8.32
C GLU A 52 -17.90 22.65 -7.84
N ARG A 53 -17.43 21.52 -8.35
CA ARG A 53 -17.96 20.19 -7.99
C ARG A 53 -17.22 19.54 -6.83
N TYR A 54 -15.95 19.88 -6.64
CA TYR A 54 -15.05 19.19 -5.72
C TYR A 54 -14.57 20.13 -4.62
N PHE A 55 -14.24 19.53 -3.47
CA PHE A 55 -13.43 20.21 -2.45
C PHE A 55 -12.07 20.58 -3.05
N ALA A 56 -11.44 21.61 -2.51
CA ALA A 56 -10.13 22.05 -3.00
C ALA A 56 -9.11 22.08 -1.85
N LEU A 57 -7.90 21.58 -2.12
CA LEU A 57 -6.78 21.68 -1.19
C LEU A 57 -6.34 23.14 -1.07
N LEU A 58 -6.31 23.67 0.15
CA LEU A 58 -5.83 25.03 0.45
C LEU A 58 -4.36 25.03 0.82
N LYS A 59 -3.99 24.18 1.80
CA LYS A 59 -2.66 24.17 2.39
C LYS A 59 -2.18 22.75 2.54
N VAL A 60 -0.92 22.52 2.21
CA VAL A 60 -0.24 21.23 2.41
C VAL A 60 0.53 21.32 3.74
N ASN A 61 0.22 20.44 4.68
CA ASN A 61 0.88 20.35 5.96
C ASN A 61 1.97 19.28 5.96
N LYS A 62 1.69 18.10 5.37
CA LYS A 62 2.67 17.02 5.21
C LYS A 62 2.54 16.34 3.86
N ILE A 63 3.65 15.76 3.42
CA ILE A 63 3.75 14.89 2.24
C ILE A 63 4.48 13.62 2.65
N ASN A 64 3.84 12.46 2.45
CA ASN A 64 4.38 11.16 2.84
C ASN A 64 4.83 11.11 4.32
N PHE A 65 4.02 11.71 5.20
CA PHE A 65 4.22 11.83 6.65
C PHE A 65 5.36 12.77 7.08
N ASP A 66 6.06 13.40 6.15
CA ASP A 66 7.13 14.36 6.43
C ASP A 66 6.70 15.80 6.10
N GLU A 67 7.41 16.77 6.66
CA GLU A 67 7.24 18.19 6.30
C GLU A 67 7.54 18.41 4.82
N PRO A 68 6.80 19.28 4.11
CA PRO A 68 6.94 19.47 2.65
C PRO A 68 8.35 19.89 2.21
N GLU A 69 9.10 20.55 3.08
CA GLU A 69 10.45 21.01 2.78
C GLU A 69 11.49 19.88 2.74
N LYS A 70 11.30 18.83 3.55
CA LYS A 70 12.20 17.66 3.57
C LYS A 70 12.16 16.87 2.27
N GLY A 71 11.06 16.96 1.51
CA GLY A 71 10.89 16.25 0.23
C GLY A 71 11.60 16.87 -0.96
N LYS A 72 12.23 18.04 -0.84
CA LYS A 72 12.86 18.75 -1.98
C LYS A 72 14.10 18.04 -2.55
N ASN A 73 14.83 17.31 -1.73
CA ASN A 73 16.09 16.63 -2.10
C ASN A 73 15.94 15.11 -2.19
N LYS A 74 14.73 14.60 -2.49
CA LYS A 74 14.50 13.17 -2.63
C LYS A 74 15.09 12.63 -3.95
N ILE A 75 15.65 11.43 -3.88
CA ILE A 75 16.07 10.69 -5.07
C ILE A 75 14.85 9.93 -5.59
N ALA A 76 14.57 10.03 -6.88
CA ALA A 76 13.48 9.28 -7.50
C ALA A 76 13.73 7.77 -7.38
N PHE A 77 12.67 6.99 -7.17
CA PHE A 77 12.75 5.54 -6.95
C PHE A 77 13.55 4.84 -8.05
N ASP A 78 13.33 5.22 -9.31
CA ASP A 78 13.98 4.62 -10.47
C ASP A 78 15.50 4.89 -10.53
N ASN A 79 15.98 5.87 -9.76
CA ASN A 79 17.41 6.21 -9.65
C ASN A 79 18.07 5.59 -8.41
N LEU A 80 17.33 4.82 -7.61
CA LEU A 80 17.89 4.13 -6.46
C LEU A 80 18.69 2.90 -6.91
N THR A 81 19.83 2.66 -6.26
CA THR A 81 20.62 1.45 -6.51
C THR A 81 20.02 0.28 -5.74
N PRO A 82 19.59 -0.80 -6.44
CA PRO A 82 19.10 -1.99 -5.77
C PRO A 82 20.25 -2.71 -5.04
N LEU A 83 19.98 -3.13 -3.80
CA LEU A 83 20.92 -3.87 -2.96
C LEU A 83 20.38 -5.28 -2.67
N TYR A 84 21.28 -6.21 -2.38
CA TYR A 84 20.87 -7.49 -1.80
C TYR A 84 20.30 -7.25 -0.40
N PRO A 85 19.27 -8.04 0.03
CA PRO A 85 18.73 -7.96 1.38
C PRO A 85 19.81 -8.27 2.43
N ASN A 86 20.23 -7.27 3.18
CA ASN A 86 21.24 -7.39 4.23
C ASN A 86 20.65 -7.13 5.64
N GLU A 87 19.40 -6.68 5.70
CA GLU A 87 18.68 -6.43 6.95
C GLU A 87 17.46 -7.36 7.02
N ARG A 88 17.45 -8.24 8.04
CA ARG A 88 16.41 -9.25 8.21
C ARG A 88 15.16 -8.65 8.82
N ILE A 89 13.99 -9.07 8.31
CA ILE A 89 12.69 -8.85 8.93
C ILE A 89 12.40 -10.07 9.81
N LYS A 90 12.53 -9.93 11.14
CA LYS A 90 12.23 -10.99 12.10
C LYS A 90 10.71 -11.13 12.25
N LEU A 91 10.19 -12.32 11.98
CA LEU A 91 8.77 -12.62 12.09
C LEU A 91 8.38 -13.25 13.42
N GLU A 92 9.28 -14.02 14.06
CA GLU A 92 8.99 -14.67 15.33
C GLU A 92 8.65 -13.63 16.40
N VAL A 93 7.43 -13.71 16.95
CA VAL A 93 6.96 -12.84 18.03
C VAL A 93 7.11 -13.59 19.35
N GLU A 94 7.73 -12.99 20.34
CA GLU A 94 7.84 -13.57 21.68
C GLU A 94 6.46 -13.60 22.36
N THR A 95 5.93 -14.80 22.53
CA THR A 95 4.62 -15.01 23.16
C THR A 95 4.76 -14.91 24.67
N THR A 96 4.46 -13.77 25.25
CA THR A 96 4.47 -13.54 26.71
C THR A 96 3.20 -14.05 27.41
N LYS A 97 2.23 -14.59 26.69
CA LYS A 97 0.93 -15.07 27.28
C LYS A 97 0.67 -16.53 26.99
N VAL A 98 0.54 -17.28 28.04
CA VAL A 98 0.35 -18.74 28.14
C VAL A 98 -0.97 -19.26 27.56
N GLU A 99 -1.88 -18.44 27.03
CA GLU A 99 -3.28 -18.82 26.74
C GLU A 99 -3.59 -19.19 25.29
N LYS A 100 -2.69 -19.08 24.34
CA LYS A 100 -2.88 -19.57 22.96
C LYS A 100 -1.80 -20.58 22.61
N LYS A 101 -2.18 -21.69 21.96
CA LYS A 101 -1.21 -22.58 21.31
C LYS A 101 -0.26 -21.74 20.48
N PRO A 102 1.07 -21.86 20.70
CA PRO A 102 2.04 -21.06 19.96
C PRO A 102 1.87 -21.36 18.46
N ASP A 103 1.61 -20.33 17.68
CA ASP A 103 1.67 -20.44 16.22
C ASP A 103 3.13 -20.43 15.79
N ASN A 104 3.61 -21.57 15.35
CA ASN A 104 4.99 -21.74 14.93
C ASN A 104 5.23 -21.25 13.48
N THR A 105 4.22 -20.74 12.77
CA THR A 105 4.33 -20.34 11.37
C THR A 105 5.43 -19.29 11.15
N ALA A 106 5.42 -18.22 11.91
CA ALA A 106 6.44 -17.17 11.85
C ALA A 106 7.85 -17.68 12.13
N ARG A 107 8.00 -18.53 13.16
CA ARG A 107 9.27 -19.16 13.50
C ARG A 107 9.77 -20.10 12.40
N LEU A 108 8.89 -20.89 11.80
CA LEU A 108 9.24 -21.77 10.69
C LEU A 108 9.72 -20.97 9.46
N ILE A 109 9.03 -19.88 9.12
CA ILE A 109 9.46 -19.00 8.03
C ILE A 109 10.83 -18.42 8.33
N ASP A 110 11.05 -17.93 9.54
CA ASP A 110 12.32 -17.37 9.98
C ASP A 110 13.49 -18.35 9.92
N LEU A 111 13.24 -19.64 10.12
CA LEU A 111 14.27 -20.70 10.09
C LEU A 111 14.55 -21.21 8.68
N VAL A 112 13.53 -21.37 7.85
CA VAL A 112 13.61 -22.06 6.55
C VAL A 112 13.73 -21.09 5.40
N SER A 113 13.06 -19.94 5.49
CA SER A 113 12.94 -18.96 4.40
C SER A 113 12.92 -17.52 4.94
N PRO A 114 14.01 -17.07 5.61
CA PRO A 114 14.06 -15.75 6.21
C PRO A 114 13.82 -14.65 5.17
N ILE A 115 13.12 -13.61 5.59
CA ILE A 115 12.76 -12.47 4.74
C ILE A 115 13.63 -11.26 5.15
N GLY A 116 14.14 -10.53 4.17
CA GLY A 116 14.91 -9.31 4.38
C GLY A 116 14.30 -8.10 3.67
N LYS A 117 14.68 -6.90 4.10
CA LYS A 117 14.27 -5.64 3.46
C LYS A 117 14.79 -5.61 2.02
N GLY A 118 13.91 -5.26 1.07
CA GLY A 118 14.20 -5.31 -0.37
C GLY A 118 13.98 -6.67 -1.04
N GLN A 119 13.65 -7.71 -0.29
CA GLN A 119 13.41 -9.05 -0.85
C GLN A 119 12.02 -9.17 -1.48
N ARG A 120 11.95 -9.93 -2.58
CA ARG A 120 10.70 -10.43 -3.17
C ARG A 120 10.55 -11.90 -2.83
N SER A 121 9.44 -12.26 -2.20
CA SER A 121 9.13 -13.63 -1.80
C SER A 121 7.82 -14.09 -2.45
N LEU A 122 7.72 -15.37 -2.77
CA LEU A 122 6.54 -15.98 -3.34
C LEU A 122 6.04 -17.10 -2.43
N ILE A 123 4.76 -17.03 -2.04
CA ILE A 123 4.08 -18.08 -1.29
C ILE A 123 3.27 -18.92 -2.27
N VAL A 124 3.73 -20.13 -2.52
CA VAL A 124 3.06 -21.10 -3.41
C VAL A 124 2.29 -22.11 -2.55
N SER A 125 1.00 -22.22 -2.77
CA SER A 125 0.16 -23.18 -2.06
C SER A 125 -1.01 -23.64 -2.93
N PRO A 126 -1.48 -24.88 -2.79
CA PRO A 126 -2.72 -25.32 -3.41
C PRO A 126 -3.91 -24.53 -2.81
N PRO A 127 -5.07 -24.52 -3.48
CA PRO A 127 -6.29 -23.93 -2.93
C PRO A 127 -6.62 -24.49 -1.55
N ARG A 128 -7.10 -23.62 -0.65
CA ARG A 128 -7.53 -23.99 0.73
C ARG A 128 -6.43 -24.56 1.63
N ALA A 129 -5.17 -24.30 1.34
CA ALA A 129 -4.02 -24.77 2.14
C ALA A 129 -3.54 -23.75 3.19
N GLY A 130 -4.32 -22.69 3.47
CA GLY A 130 -4.00 -21.71 4.51
C GLY A 130 -3.11 -20.54 4.06
N LYS A 131 -3.02 -20.25 2.77
CA LYS A 131 -2.23 -19.12 2.24
C LYS A 131 -2.58 -17.78 2.93
N THR A 132 -3.88 -17.47 3.05
CA THR A 132 -4.36 -16.24 3.68
C THR A 132 -3.98 -16.18 5.16
N ILE A 133 -3.99 -17.31 5.87
CA ILE A 133 -3.56 -17.39 7.28
C ILE A 133 -2.06 -17.09 7.39
N ILE A 134 -1.24 -17.61 6.47
CA ILE A 134 0.19 -17.31 6.43
C ILE A 134 0.42 -15.80 6.22
N LEU A 135 -0.31 -15.18 5.28
CA LEU A 135 -0.22 -13.74 5.03
C LEU A 135 -0.65 -12.92 6.25
N GLN A 136 -1.73 -13.30 6.93
CA GLN A 136 -2.17 -12.66 8.17
C GLN A 136 -1.10 -12.77 9.28
N ASN A 137 -0.50 -13.93 9.45
CA ASN A 137 0.57 -14.15 10.43
C ASN A 137 1.80 -13.30 10.13
N ILE A 138 2.22 -13.22 8.86
CA ILE A 138 3.33 -12.35 8.43
C ILE A 138 2.98 -10.88 8.73
N ALA A 139 1.76 -10.43 8.37
CA ALA A 139 1.30 -9.07 8.63
C ALA A 139 1.32 -8.72 10.11
N GLN A 140 0.80 -9.61 10.96
CA GLN A 140 0.77 -9.42 12.41
C GLN A 140 2.18 -9.39 13.00
N SER A 141 3.07 -10.27 12.53
CA SER A 141 4.46 -10.32 12.95
C SER A 141 5.21 -9.05 12.59
N ILE A 142 5.04 -8.54 11.36
CA ILE A 142 5.65 -7.28 10.93
C ILE A 142 5.14 -6.12 11.78
N THR A 143 3.84 -6.03 12.00
CA THR A 143 3.26 -4.98 12.84
C THR A 143 3.78 -5.01 14.28
N ALA A 144 4.04 -6.20 14.82
CA ALA A 144 4.51 -6.37 16.19
C ALA A 144 6.01 -6.08 16.34
N ASN A 145 6.83 -6.58 15.41
CA ASN A 145 8.29 -6.53 15.52
C ASN A 145 8.93 -5.35 14.78
N HIS A 146 8.24 -4.83 13.75
CA HIS A 146 8.73 -3.79 12.84
C HIS A 146 7.71 -2.65 12.67
N PRO A 147 7.37 -1.92 13.76
CA PRO A 147 6.41 -0.83 13.69
C PRO A 147 6.88 0.36 12.81
N GLU A 148 8.17 0.40 12.48
CA GLU A 148 8.75 1.36 11.54
C GLU A 148 8.38 1.10 10.09
N CYS A 149 8.04 -0.16 9.74
CA CYS A 149 7.67 -0.56 8.39
C CYS A 149 6.23 -0.15 8.06
N TYR A 150 6.05 0.46 6.91
CA TYR A 150 4.73 0.75 6.38
C TYR A 150 4.16 -0.51 5.70
N LEU A 151 3.17 -1.11 6.32
CA LEU A 151 2.55 -2.34 5.83
C LEU A 151 1.35 -2.04 4.94
N MET A 152 1.38 -2.54 3.71
CA MET A 152 0.28 -2.51 2.75
C MET A 152 -0.15 -3.94 2.40
N VAL A 153 -1.45 -4.19 2.39
CA VAL A 153 -2.03 -5.44 1.93
C VAL A 153 -2.87 -5.15 0.70
N LEU A 154 -2.53 -5.77 -0.41
CA LEU A 154 -3.23 -5.63 -1.68
C LEU A 154 -3.99 -6.92 -2.01
N LEU A 155 -5.32 -6.83 -2.02
CA LEU A 155 -6.21 -7.95 -2.32
C LEU A 155 -6.84 -7.75 -3.70
N ILE A 156 -6.56 -8.66 -4.63
CA ILE A 156 -7.03 -8.59 -6.02
C ILE A 156 -7.95 -9.76 -6.32
N ASP A 157 -9.18 -9.44 -6.77
CA ASP A 157 -10.19 -10.43 -7.15
C ASP A 157 -10.55 -11.36 -5.98
N GLU A 158 -10.49 -10.82 -4.73
CA GLU A 158 -10.87 -11.53 -3.52
C GLU A 158 -12.32 -11.24 -3.13
N ARG A 159 -12.88 -12.06 -2.26
CA ARG A 159 -14.28 -11.92 -1.80
C ARG A 159 -14.38 -10.82 -0.75
N PRO A 160 -15.51 -10.06 -0.69
CA PRO A 160 -15.72 -9.00 0.31
C PRO A 160 -15.54 -9.44 1.74
N GLU A 161 -15.96 -10.69 2.08
CA GLU A 161 -15.79 -11.26 3.41
C GLU A 161 -14.30 -11.47 3.77
N GLU A 162 -13.47 -11.89 2.81
CA GLU A 162 -12.01 -12.06 3.01
C GLU A 162 -11.32 -10.70 3.17
N VAL A 163 -11.76 -9.69 2.43
CA VAL A 163 -11.29 -8.30 2.59
C VAL A 163 -11.60 -7.78 3.99
N THR A 164 -12.84 -7.96 4.44
CA THR A 164 -13.27 -7.51 5.77
C THR A 164 -12.49 -8.22 6.89
N ASP A 165 -12.25 -9.52 6.74
CA ASP A 165 -11.48 -10.31 7.71
C ASP A 165 -10.02 -9.83 7.78
N MET A 166 -9.39 -9.55 6.64
CA MET A 166 -8.05 -8.99 6.58
C MET A 166 -7.98 -7.60 7.23
N GLN A 167 -8.94 -6.72 6.95
CA GLN A 167 -9.02 -5.38 7.56
C GLN A 167 -9.16 -5.41 9.08
N ARG A 168 -9.85 -6.43 9.63
CA ARG A 168 -10.01 -6.61 11.08
C ARG A 168 -8.79 -7.22 11.75
N SER A 169 -8.06 -8.09 11.04
CA SER A 169 -6.96 -8.88 11.59
C SER A 169 -5.60 -8.20 11.47
N VAL A 170 -5.44 -7.25 10.55
CA VAL A 170 -4.15 -6.61 10.22
C VAL A 170 -4.17 -5.13 10.56
N LYS A 171 -3.16 -4.66 11.28
CA LYS A 171 -2.91 -3.23 11.51
C LYS A 171 -2.00 -2.70 10.40
N GLY A 172 -2.58 -2.38 9.27
CA GLY A 172 -1.89 -1.87 8.09
C GLY A 172 -2.90 -1.29 7.11
N GLU A 173 -2.41 -0.76 6.02
CA GLU A 173 -3.27 -0.28 4.94
C GLU A 173 -3.76 -1.47 4.11
N VAL A 174 -5.05 -1.75 4.11
CA VAL A 174 -5.66 -2.81 3.28
C VAL A 174 -6.38 -2.16 2.12
N VAL A 175 -5.91 -2.43 0.91
CA VAL A 175 -6.49 -1.96 -0.34
C VAL A 175 -6.98 -3.16 -1.13
N ALA A 176 -8.21 -3.10 -1.61
CA ALA A 176 -8.83 -4.24 -2.28
C ALA A 176 -9.52 -3.83 -3.58
N SER A 177 -9.56 -4.77 -4.51
CA SER A 177 -10.46 -4.78 -5.64
C SER A 177 -11.12 -6.15 -5.68
N THR A 178 -12.45 -6.18 -5.45
CA THR A 178 -13.21 -7.40 -5.27
C THR A 178 -13.56 -8.08 -6.59
N PHE A 179 -13.99 -9.34 -6.54
CA PHE A 179 -14.21 -10.20 -7.71
C PHE A 179 -15.31 -9.69 -8.68
N ASP A 180 -16.20 -8.84 -8.21
CA ASP A 180 -17.27 -8.21 -8.98
C ASP A 180 -16.81 -6.97 -9.79
N GLU A 181 -15.58 -6.49 -9.55
CA GLU A 181 -15.00 -5.37 -10.26
C GLU A 181 -14.32 -5.80 -11.57
N PRO A 182 -14.26 -4.92 -12.60
CA PRO A 182 -13.63 -5.24 -13.88
C PRO A 182 -12.09 -5.33 -13.76
N ALA A 183 -11.44 -6.09 -14.65
CA ALA A 183 -10.00 -6.28 -14.68
C ALA A 183 -9.18 -4.97 -14.73
N SER A 184 -9.68 -3.95 -15.44
CA SER A 184 -9.07 -2.62 -15.48
C SER A 184 -8.98 -1.97 -14.10
N ARG A 185 -9.93 -2.26 -13.22
CA ARG A 185 -9.95 -1.79 -11.85
C ARG A 185 -8.87 -2.48 -11.01
N HIS A 186 -8.73 -3.79 -11.14
CA HIS A 186 -7.67 -4.55 -10.48
C HIS A 186 -6.27 -3.99 -10.80
N VAL A 187 -6.03 -3.69 -12.08
CA VAL A 187 -4.78 -3.09 -12.55
C VAL A 187 -4.60 -1.69 -11.96
N ALA A 188 -5.60 -0.82 -12.06
CA ALA A 188 -5.51 0.55 -11.57
C ALA A 188 -5.22 0.63 -10.05
N VAL A 189 -5.85 -0.24 -9.25
CA VAL A 189 -5.60 -0.31 -7.81
C VAL A 189 -4.18 -0.79 -7.51
N ALA A 190 -3.71 -1.82 -8.22
CA ALA A 190 -2.35 -2.33 -8.05
C ALA A 190 -1.29 -1.28 -8.43
N GLU A 191 -1.48 -0.56 -9.52
CA GLU A 191 -0.59 0.54 -9.93
C GLU A 191 -0.56 1.66 -8.88
N MET A 192 -1.70 2.03 -8.33
CA MET A 192 -1.77 3.05 -7.28
C MET A 192 -1.00 2.64 -6.03
N VAL A 193 -1.15 1.38 -5.58
CA VAL A 193 -0.41 0.85 -4.42
C VAL A 193 1.09 0.87 -4.67
N ILE A 194 1.54 0.46 -5.86
CA ILE A 194 2.96 0.47 -6.23
C ILE A 194 3.51 1.90 -6.29
N GLU A 195 2.79 2.82 -6.91
CA GLU A 195 3.22 4.22 -6.96
C GLU A 195 3.31 4.85 -5.56
N LYS A 196 2.34 4.56 -4.69
CA LYS A 196 2.41 4.98 -3.29
C LYS A 196 3.63 4.40 -2.57
N ALA A 197 3.89 3.11 -2.73
CA ALA A 197 5.06 2.47 -2.14
C ALA A 197 6.37 3.12 -2.61
N LYS A 198 6.51 3.39 -3.92
CA LYS A 198 7.68 4.11 -4.46
C LYS A 198 7.85 5.49 -3.81
N ARG A 199 6.76 6.26 -3.65
CA ARG A 199 6.81 7.58 -2.99
C ARG A 199 7.28 7.49 -1.55
N LEU A 200 6.78 6.49 -0.80
CA LEU A 200 7.19 6.26 0.59
C LEU A 200 8.68 5.87 0.69
N VAL A 201 9.17 5.02 -0.21
CA VAL A 201 10.60 4.64 -0.26
C VAL A 201 11.49 5.84 -0.57
N GLU A 202 11.08 6.76 -1.46
CA GLU A 202 11.79 8.02 -1.71
C GLU A 202 11.91 8.90 -0.47
N HIS A 203 10.98 8.74 0.47
CA HIS A 203 11.00 9.37 1.80
C HIS A 203 11.67 8.50 2.88
N LYS A 204 12.46 7.50 2.47
CA LYS A 204 13.22 6.61 3.36
C LYS A 204 12.34 5.81 4.34
N LYS A 205 11.11 5.50 3.93
CA LYS A 205 10.24 4.59 4.68
C LYS A 205 10.45 3.17 4.18
N ASP A 206 10.55 2.22 5.09
CA ASP A 206 10.53 0.80 4.74
C ASP A 206 9.09 0.39 4.46
N VAL A 207 8.85 -0.18 3.28
CA VAL A 207 7.51 -0.56 2.85
C VAL A 207 7.45 -2.07 2.61
N VAL A 208 6.45 -2.70 3.20
CA VAL A 208 6.15 -4.12 2.94
C VAL A 208 4.79 -4.22 2.25
N ILE A 209 4.75 -4.90 1.11
CA ILE A 209 3.52 -5.17 0.36
C ILE A 209 3.23 -6.66 0.40
N LEU A 210 2.08 -7.03 0.95
CA LEU A 210 1.53 -8.38 0.88
C LEU A 210 0.46 -8.42 -0.21
N LEU A 211 0.68 -9.23 -1.25
CA LEU A 211 -0.23 -9.35 -2.40
C LEU A 211 -0.95 -10.69 -2.41
N ASP A 212 -2.26 -10.67 -2.38
CA ASP A 212 -3.14 -11.82 -2.61
C ASP A 212 -4.11 -11.51 -3.76
N SER A 213 -3.97 -12.04 -4.99
CA SER A 213 -2.87 -12.89 -5.40
C SER A 213 -2.27 -12.41 -6.73
N ILE A 214 -0.98 -12.67 -6.91
CA ILE A 214 -0.25 -12.34 -8.14
C ILE A 214 -0.83 -13.07 -9.37
N THR A 215 -1.38 -14.27 -9.20
CA THR A 215 -2.03 -15.02 -10.29
C THR A 215 -3.24 -14.28 -10.85
N ARG A 216 -4.08 -13.72 -9.96
CA ARG A 216 -5.28 -12.97 -10.36
C ARG A 216 -4.91 -11.62 -10.96
N LEU A 217 -3.91 -10.96 -10.38
CA LEU A 217 -3.36 -9.73 -10.95
C LEU A 217 -2.79 -9.96 -12.36
N GLY A 218 -2.04 -11.03 -12.58
CA GLY A 218 -1.51 -11.39 -13.90
C GLY A 218 -2.62 -11.64 -14.93
N ARG A 219 -3.72 -12.29 -14.53
CA ARG A 219 -4.90 -12.45 -15.40
C ARG A 219 -5.54 -11.11 -15.76
N ALA A 220 -5.64 -10.20 -14.78
CA ALA A 220 -6.19 -8.87 -15.02
C ALA A 220 -5.33 -8.07 -16.03
N TYR A 221 -4.01 -8.10 -15.88
CA TYR A 221 -3.10 -7.49 -16.83
C TYR A 221 -3.25 -8.08 -18.24
N ASN A 222 -3.33 -9.40 -18.37
CA ASN A 222 -3.53 -10.06 -19.67
C ASN A 222 -4.86 -9.70 -20.33
N ALA A 223 -5.86 -9.32 -19.57
CA ALA A 223 -7.16 -8.89 -20.10
C ALA A 223 -7.20 -7.41 -20.51
N VAL A 224 -6.33 -6.58 -19.95
CA VAL A 224 -6.33 -5.10 -20.14
C VAL A 224 -5.28 -4.66 -21.14
N ILE A 225 -4.12 -5.30 -21.15
CA ILE A 225 -3.02 -4.95 -22.07
C ILE A 225 -3.22 -5.74 -23.38
N PRO A 226 -3.30 -5.05 -24.53
CA PRO A 226 -3.49 -5.69 -25.83
C PRO A 226 -2.28 -6.54 -26.27
#